data_7e791b6895b6af3db768daf1fc934ca8
#
_entry.id   7e791b6895b6af3db768daf1fc934ca8
#
_cell.length_a   1.000
_cell.length_b   1.000
_cell.length_c   1.000
_cell.angle_alpha   90.00
_cell.angle_beta   90.00
_cell.angle_gamma   90.00
#
_symmetry.space_group_name_H-M   'P 1'
#
loop_
_entity.id
_entity.type
_entity.pdbx_description
1 polymer ?
#
loop_
_entity_poly.entity_id
_entity_poly.type
_entity_poly.pdbx_seq_one_letter_code
_entity_poly.pdbx_strand_id
1 'polypeptide(L)'
;FRRVLFRSVALEIHTGDMPEVLERLWLEAPFRQLHAHQETGNGWSYTRDLKVATWCKAHGVAWHEYPQFGVVRGLKNRNLWQPAWEQHMATPMHTVGHLTGWRPPAYAHSISLATLQAPAHLTHNPPLRQRGGRPLALATLQSFLNARSLGYRGGISSPLSAPDACSRLSAYLAWGCISMREVVQHTRAHMAQLPPQASRHRASLRAFISRLYWH
;
A
#
# COMPACT_ATOMS: atom_id res chain seq x y z
N PHE A 1 0.29 -5.63 -8.16
CA PHE A 1 0.24 -7.08 -8.49
C PHE A 1 1.36 -7.51 -9.45
N ARG A 2 1.70 -6.79 -10.52
CA ARG A 2 2.79 -7.16 -11.43
C ARG A 2 4.18 -7.32 -10.78
N ARG A 3 4.43 -6.72 -9.60
CA ARG A 3 5.76 -6.78 -8.97
C ARG A 3 6.10 -8.15 -8.39
N VAL A 4 5.11 -8.91 -7.98
CA VAL A 4 5.31 -10.30 -7.48
C VAL A 4 5.64 -11.22 -8.65
N LEU A 5 4.97 -11.06 -9.80
CA LEU A 5 5.19 -11.86 -11.00
C LEU A 5 6.62 -11.73 -11.60
N PHE A 6 7.27 -10.56 -11.42
CA PHE A 6 8.63 -10.33 -11.93
C PHE A 6 9.74 -10.97 -11.09
N ARG A 7 9.42 -11.60 -9.94
CA ARG A 7 10.40 -12.13 -9.00
C ARG A 7 10.36 -13.66 -8.87
N SER A 8 9.95 -14.36 -9.90
CA SER A 8 9.95 -15.82 -9.97
C SER A 8 8.90 -16.54 -9.11
N VAL A 9 7.91 -15.80 -8.58
CA VAL A 9 6.84 -16.37 -7.77
C VAL A 9 5.49 -16.07 -8.41
N ALA A 10 4.71 -17.09 -8.72
CA ALA A 10 3.34 -16.93 -9.16
C ALA A 10 2.47 -16.39 -8.01
N LEU A 11 1.53 -15.48 -8.34
CA LEU A 11 0.52 -15.04 -7.39
C LEU A 11 -0.54 -16.13 -7.25
N GLU A 12 -0.65 -16.70 -6.06
CA GLU A 12 -1.72 -17.60 -5.71
C GLU A 12 -2.98 -16.83 -5.33
N ILE A 13 -4.12 -17.19 -5.90
CA ILE A 13 -5.40 -16.52 -5.65
C ILE A 13 -6.37 -17.54 -5.08
N HIS A 14 -6.86 -17.26 -3.89
CA HIS A 14 -7.84 -18.06 -3.18
C HIS A 14 -9.05 -17.23 -2.79
N THR A 15 -10.22 -17.84 -2.80
CA THR A 15 -11.49 -17.21 -2.38
C THR A 15 -12.09 -17.96 -1.19
N GLY A 16 -12.72 -17.21 -0.29
CA GLY A 16 -13.37 -17.75 0.91
C GLY A 16 -13.09 -16.93 2.15
N ASP A 17 -13.57 -17.37 3.30
CA ASP A 17 -13.22 -16.77 4.59
C ASP A 17 -11.76 -17.13 4.93
N MET A 18 -11.00 -16.14 5.50
CA MET A 18 -9.55 -16.30 5.69
C MET A 18 -9.15 -17.53 6.49
N PRO A 19 -9.76 -17.88 7.64
CA PRO A 19 -9.40 -19.11 8.35
C PRO A 19 -9.60 -20.37 7.52
N GLU A 20 -10.68 -20.45 6.73
CA GLU A 20 -10.95 -21.59 5.84
C GLU A 20 -9.92 -21.70 4.72
N VAL A 21 -9.52 -20.58 4.14
CA VAL A 21 -8.47 -20.53 3.13
C VAL A 21 -7.13 -20.98 3.74
N LEU A 22 -6.77 -20.48 4.90
CA LEU A 22 -5.52 -20.85 5.58
C LEU A 22 -5.50 -22.33 5.95
N GLU A 23 -6.64 -22.89 6.39
CA GLU A 23 -6.79 -24.31 6.69
C GLU A 23 -6.52 -25.18 5.45
N ARG A 24 -7.16 -24.85 4.32
CA ARG A 24 -6.93 -25.59 3.06
C ARG A 24 -5.47 -25.53 2.63
N LEU A 25 -4.87 -24.35 2.65
CA LEU A 25 -3.46 -24.17 2.28
C LEU A 25 -2.52 -24.95 3.21
N TRP A 26 -2.81 -24.96 4.50
CA TRP A 26 -2.00 -25.64 5.49
C TRP A 26 -2.13 -27.18 5.36
N LEU A 27 -3.30 -27.69 5.05
CA LEU A 27 -3.51 -29.12 4.80
C LEU A 27 -2.80 -29.61 3.52
N GLU A 28 -2.75 -28.76 2.47
CA GLU A 28 -2.05 -29.11 1.22
C GLU A 28 -0.53 -28.99 1.35
N ALA A 29 -0.05 -27.94 1.99
CA ALA A 29 1.37 -27.66 2.20
C ALA A 29 1.58 -26.93 3.53
N PRO A 30 1.84 -27.65 4.64
CA PRO A 30 2.00 -27.04 5.95
C PRO A 30 3.10 -25.98 5.98
N PHE A 31 2.78 -24.83 6.52
CA PHE A 31 3.70 -23.71 6.72
C PHE A 31 3.80 -23.33 8.19
N ARG A 32 4.92 -22.70 8.59
CA ARG A 32 5.19 -22.31 9.97
C ARG A 32 5.13 -20.81 10.21
N GLN A 33 5.07 -20.02 9.16
CA GLN A 33 5.06 -18.56 9.25
C GLN A 33 4.03 -17.97 8.30
N LEU A 34 3.32 -16.98 8.76
CA LEU A 34 2.38 -16.16 8.01
C LEU A 34 2.81 -14.70 8.12
N HIS A 35 3.00 -14.02 7.00
CA HIS A 35 3.39 -12.62 6.94
C HIS A 35 2.28 -11.79 6.32
N ALA A 36 1.85 -10.73 7.01
CA ALA A 36 0.80 -9.84 6.55
C ALA A 36 1.06 -8.39 6.96
N HIS A 37 0.40 -7.46 6.32
CA HIS A 37 0.31 -6.10 6.83
C HIS A 37 -0.77 -5.99 7.90
N GLN A 38 -0.52 -5.11 8.87
CA GLN A 38 -1.52 -4.75 9.87
C GLN A 38 -2.76 -4.15 9.20
N GLU A 39 -3.91 -4.70 9.52
CA GLU A 39 -5.17 -4.13 9.10
C GLU A 39 -5.52 -2.91 9.97
N THR A 40 -5.86 -1.81 9.34
CA THR A 40 -6.24 -0.54 9.99
C THR A 40 -7.61 -0.04 9.51
N GLY A 41 -8.39 -0.92 8.89
CA GLY A 41 -9.71 -0.61 8.35
C GLY A 41 -10.81 -0.57 9.42
N ASN A 42 -11.91 -1.26 9.14
CA ASN A 42 -13.11 -1.26 9.98
C ASN A 42 -13.17 -2.47 10.94
N GLY A 43 -14.22 -2.51 11.76
CA GLY A 43 -14.43 -3.60 12.74
C GLY A 43 -14.56 -4.99 12.09
N TRP A 44 -15.07 -5.07 10.87
CA TRP A 44 -15.17 -6.35 10.14
C TRP A 44 -13.79 -6.92 9.81
N SER A 45 -12.90 -6.12 9.24
CA SER A 45 -11.53 -6.54 8.92
C SER A 45 -10.71 -6.85 10.17
N TYR A 46 -10.92 -6.09 11.25
CA TYR A 46 -10.30 -6.39 12.55
C TYR A 46 -10.78 -7.73 13.14
N THR A 47 -12.08 -8.03 13.06
CA THR A 47 -12.64 -9.32 13.49
C THR A 47 -12.06 -10.48 12.67
N ARG A 48 -11.87 -10.31 11.37
CA ARG A 48 -11.17 -11.28 10.52
C ARG A 48 -9.77 -11.56 11.04
N ASP A 49 -9.01 -10.52 11.37
CA ASP A 49 -7.64 -10.66 11.85
C ASP A 49 -7.58 -11.38 13.21
N LEU A 50 -8.54 -11.16 14.10
CA LEU A 50 -8.65 -11.90 15.35
C LEU A 50 -8.89 -13.40 15.12
N LYS A 51 -9.71 -13.76 14.11
CA LYS A 51 -9.92 -15.16 13.72
C LYS A 51 -8.64 -15.78 13.16
N VAL A 52 -7.91 -15.03 12.33
CA VAL A 52 -6.60 -15.46 11.79
C VAL A 52 -5.59 -15.69 12.91
N ALA A 53 -5.50 -14.78 13.89
CA ALA A 53 -4.64 -14.94 15.05
C ALA A 53 -4.96 -16.22 15.85
N THR A 54 -6.24 -16.48 16.06
CA THR A 54 -6.71 -17.69 16.75
C THR A 54 -6.33 -18.95 15.97
N TRP A 55 -6.54 -18.95 14.65
CA TRP A 55 -6.16 -20.06 13.78
C TRP A 55 -4.64 -20.31 13.80
N CYS A 56 -3.84 -19.27 13.66
CA CYS A 56 -2.38 -19.37 13.71
C CYS A 56 -1.88 -19.98 15.03
N LYS A 57 -2.48 -19.54 16.17
CA LYS A 57 -2.14 -20.10 17.48
C LYS A 57 -2.48 -21.58 17.58
N ALA A 58 -3.63 -22.00 17.09
CA ALA A 58 -4.08 -23.40 17.11
C ALA A 58 -3.17 -24.32 16.27
N HIS A 59 -2.59 -23.81 15.16
CA HIS A 59 -1.73 -24.58 14.26
C HIS A 59 -0.23 -24.38 14.49
N GLY A 60 0.17 -23.64 15.52
CA GLY A 60 1.59 -23.38 15.78
C GLY A 60 2.27 -22.53 14.70
N VAL A 61 1.50 -21.71 13.99
CA VAL A 61 1.98 -20.82 12.93
C VAL A 61 2.36 -19.46 13.53
N ALA A 62 3.59 -19.02 13.33
CA ALA A 62 4.04 -17.69 13.73
C ALA A 62 3.44 -16.63 12.79
N TRP A 63 2.61 -15.74 13.31
CA TRP A 63 2.01 -14.66 12.51
C TRP A 63 2.77 -13.35 12.71
N HIS A 64 3.37 -12.87 11.62
CA HIS A 64 4.14 -11.62 11.58
C HIS A 64 3.33 -10.52 10.89
N GLU A 65 2.96 -9.50 11.64
CA GLU A 65 2.26 -8.33 11.12
C GLU A 65 3.20 -7.13 11.00
N TYR A 66 3.15 -6.45 9.85
CA TYR A 66 4.00 -5.29 9.55
C TYR A 66 3.16 -4.03 9.41
N PRO A 67 3.56 -2.90 10.04
CA PRO A 67 2.86 -1.63 9.85
C PRO A 67 2.99 -1.16 8.39
N GLN A 68 1.89 -0.62 7.85
CA GLN A 68 1.80 -0.23 6.45
C GLN A 68 1.89 1.28 6.24
N PHE A 69 1.10 2.05 6.99
CA PHE A 69 0.95 3.50 6.80
C PHE A 69 1.46 4.33 7.98
N GLY A 70 2.21 3.73 8.89
CA GLY A 70 2.66 4.41 10.11
C GLY A 70 1.57 4.59 11.16
N VAL A 71 0.42 3.94 10.98
CA VAL A 71 -0.66 3.88 11.99
C VAL A 71 -0.24 2.92 13.09
N VAL A 72 -0.37 3.35 14.33
CA VAL A 72 -0.14 2.51 15.52
C VAL A 72 -1.49 2.07 16.08
N ARG A 73 -1.81 0.77 15.95
CA ARG A 73 -3.04 0.20 16.50
C ARG A 73 -3.04 0.31 18.03
N GLY A 74 -4.16 0.73 18.61
CA GLY A 74 -4.31 0.84 20.07
C GLY A 74 -3.45 1.92 20.73
N LEU A 75 -3.06 2.97 20.00
CA LEU A 75 -2.28 4.09 20.51
C LEU A 75 -3.04 4.77 21.69
N LYS A 76 -2.46 4.69 22.90
CA LYS A 76 -3.10 5.19 24.12
C LYS A 76 -3.04 6.71 24.28
N ASN A 77 -2.03 7.35 23.69
CA ASN A 77 -1.82 8.79 23.78
C ASN A 77 -1.77 9.39 22.37
N ARG A 78 -2.78 10.19 22.04
CA ARG A 78 -2.89 10.86 20.73
C ARG A 78 -1.67 11.69 20.37
N ASN A 79 -0.98 12.29 21.34
CA ASN A 79 0.18 13.14 21.08
C ASN A 79 1.40 12.36 20.56
N LEU A 80 1.40 11.03 20.67
CA LEU A 80 2.49 10.18 20.22
C LEU A 80 2.34 9.73 18.76
N TRP A 81 1.20 9.99 18.09
CA TRP A 81 1.00 9.50 16.74
C TRP A 81 1.97 10.13 15.71
N GLN A 82 2.18 11.43 15.81
CA GLN A 82 3.06 12.13 14.87
C GLN A 82 4.52 11.69 14.99
N PRO A 83 5.13 11.64 16.19
CA PRO A 83 6.48 11.07 16.36
C PRO A 83 6.59 9.63 15.84
N ALA A 84 5.62 8.77 16.12
CA ALA A 84 5.61 7.39 15.65
C ALA A 84 5.52 7.31 14.11
N TRP A 85 4.66 8.13 13.49
CA TRP A 85 4.55 8.22 12.05
C TRP A 85 5.86 8.73 11.42
N GLU A 86 6.46 9.79 11.97
CA GLU A 86 7.73 10.33 11.48
C GLU A 86 8.86 9.29 11.57
N GLN A 87 8.95 8.57 12.67
CA GLN A 87 9.90 7.49 12.84
C GLN A 87 9.70 6.39 11.80
N HIS A 88 8.44 5.98 11.56
CA HIS A 88 8.11 4.98 10.54
C HIS A 88 8.49 5.45 9.13
N MET A 89 8.22 6.71 8.79
CA MET A 89 8.55 7.27 7.47
C MET A 89 10.06 7.51 7.27
N ALA A 90 10.82 7.68 8.35
CA ALA A 90 12.27 7.85 8.30
C ALA A 90 13.03 6.53 8.13
N THR A 91 12.41 5.38 8.42
CA THR A 91 13.07 4.07 8.26
C THR A 91 13.50 3.84 6.80
N PRO A 92 14.68 3.26 6.55
CA PRO A 92 15.13 2.97 5.19
C PRO A 92 14.15 2.10 4.41
N MET A 93 14.05 2.32 3.12
CA MET A 93 13.31 1.43 2.24
C MET A 93 14.09 0.13 2.06
N HIS A 94 13.41 -0.99 2.25
CA HIS A 94 14.03 -2.30 1.99
C HIS A 94 14.11 -2.57 0.48
N THR A 95 15.30 -2.94 0.02
CA THR A 95 15.47 -3.54 -1.29
C THR A 95 15.10 -5.01 -1.20
N VAL A 96 14.16 -5.44 -2.03
CA VAL A 96 13.82 -6.86 -2.10
C VAL A 96 14.89 -7.56 -2.93
N GLY A 97 15.64 -8.48 -2.30
CA GLY A 97 16.61 -9.33 -2.96
C GLY A 97 15.99 -10.27 -4.01
N HIS A 98 16.82 -10.95 -4.77
CA HIS A 98 16.37 -12.02 -5.66
C HIS A 98 15.99 -13.23 -4.81
N LEU A 99 14.79 -13.78 -5.05
CA LEU A 99 14.33 -15.04 -4.46
C LEU A 99 14.89 -16.21 -5.30
N THR A 100 16.19 -16.45 -5.20
CA THR A 100 16.83 -17.59 -5.90
C THR A 100 16.53 -18.88 -5.15
N GLY A 101 16.09 -19.91 -5.89
CA GLY A 101 15.88 -21.25 -5.34
C GLY A 101 14.56 -21.47 -4.59
N TRP A 102 13.75 -20.44 -4.39
CA TRP A 102 12.43 -20.61 -3.79
C TRP A 102 11.42 -21.06 -4.84
N ARG A 103 10.75 -22.17 -4.56
CA ARG A 103 9.62 -22.68 -5.38
C ARG A 103 8.38 -22.61 -4.51
N PRO A 104 7.30 -21.94 -4.96
CA PRO A 104 6.03 -22.02 -4.26
C PRO A 104 5.50 -23.43 -4.29
N PRO A 105 4.81 -23.90 -3.24
CA PRO A 105 4.00 -25.09 -3.35
C PRO A 105 2.94 -24.87 -4.44
N ALA A 106 2.62 -25.92 -5.20
CA ALA A 106 1.50 -25.88 -6.14
C ALA A 106 0.22 -26.18 -5.34
N TYR A 107 -0.63 -25.18 -5.16
CA TYR A 107 -1.91 -25.34 -4.48
C TYR A 107 -3.01 -25.73 -5.49
N ALA A 108 -3.71 -26.83 -5.22
CA ALA A 108 -4.73 -27.38 -6.12
C ALA A 108 -5.92 -26.43 -6.34
N HIS A 109 -6.23 -25.57 -5.36
CA HIS A 109 -7.39 -24.67 -5.38
C HIS A 109 -7.04 -23.22 -5.75
N SER A 110 -5.85 -22.96 -6.29
CA SER A 110 -5.52 -21.64 -6.83
C SER A 110 -6.32 -21.35 -8.09
N ILE A 111 -6.91 -20.17 -8.14
CA ILE A 111 -7.69 -19.73 -9.32
C ILE A 111 -6.88 -18.71 -10.13
N SER A 112 -7.06 -18.71 -11.44
CA SER A 112 -6.42 -17.70 -12.28
C SER A 112 -7.21 -16.39 -12.23
N LEU A 113 -6.51 -15.26 -12.43
CA LEU A 113 -7.18 -13.95 -12.58
C LEU A 113 -8.19 -13.94 -13.72
N ALA A 114 -7.97 -14.75 -14.76
CA ALA A 114 -8.88 -14.85 -15.91
C ALA A 114 -10.22 -15.52 -15.55
N THR A 115 -10.24 -16.37 -14.51
CA THR A 115 -11.47 -17.04 -14.06
C THR A 115 -12.28 -16.21 -13.05
N LEU A 116 -11.69 -15.14 -12.51
CA LEU A 116 -12.41 -14.19 -11.66
C LEU A 116 -13.36 -13.33 -12.50
N GLN A 117 -14.63 -13.69 -12.47
CA GLN A 117 -15.66 -12.88 -13.11
C GLN A 117 -15.97 -11.67 -12.25
N ALA A 118 -15.64 -10.48 -12.75
CA ALA A 118 -16.09 -9.25 -12.10
C ALA A 118 -17.61 -9.12 -12.26
N PRO A 119 -18.35 -8.70 -11.22
CA PRO A 119 -19.75 -8.35 -11.36
C PRO A 119 -19.97 -7.37 -12.52
N ALA A 120 -21.08 -7.53 -13.27
CA ALA A 120 -21.33 -6.75 -14.49
C ALA A 120 -21.22 -5.23 -14.28
N HIS A 121 -21.66 -4.71 -13.12
CA HIS A 121 -21.55 -3.29 -12.77
C HIS A 121 -20.11 -2.80 -12.55
N LEU A 122 -19.13 -3.70 -12.36
CA LEU A 122 -17.71 -3.38 -12.21
C LEU A 122 -16.92 -3.52 -13.53
N THR A 123 -17.54 -4.02 -14.58
CA THR A 123 -16.88 -4.21 -15.89
C THR A 123 -16.75 -2.90 -16.67
N HIS A 124 -17.58 -1.89 -16.34
CA HIS A 124 -17.46 -0.57 -16.95
C HIS A 124 -16.13 0.09 -16.58
N ASN A 125 -15.36 0.48 -17.59
CA ASN A 125 -14.07 1.15 -17.41
C ASN A 125 -14.17 2.63 -17.80
N PRO A 126 -14.34 3.55 -16.84
CA PRO A 126 -14.43 4.98 -17.14
C PRO A 126 -13.17 5.49 -17.87
N PRO A 127 -13.32 6.42 -18.84
CA PRO A 127 -12.20 6.89 -19.69
C PRO A 127 -11.02 7.44 -18.91
N LEU A 128 -11.26 8.07 -17.77
CA LEU A 128 -10.22 8.72 -16.94
C LEU A 128 -9.77 7.87 -15.74
N ARG A 129 -10.16 6.59 -15.69
CA ARG A 129 -9.70 5.69 -14.63
C ARG A 129 -8.18 5.53 -14.67
N GLN A 130 -7.52 5.77 -13.54
CA GLN A 130 -6.08 5.53 -13.43
C GLN A 130 -5.79 4.03 -13.57
N ARG A 131 -4.83 3.70 -14.42
CA ARG A 131 -4.33 2.32 -14.53
C ARG A 131 -3.38 2.02 -13.39
N GLY A 132 -3.50 0.82 -12.81
CA GLY A 132 -2.66 0.36 -11.72
C GLY A 132 -1.23 0.02 -12.17
N GLY A 133 -0.40 -0.23 -11.18
CA GLY A 133 0.96 -0.70 -11.36
C GLY A 133 2.03 0.30 -10.91
N ARG A 134 3.15 -0.24 -10.44
CA ARG A 134 4.23 0.54 -9.88
C ARG A 134 4.87 1.54 -10.85
N PRO A 135 5.13 1.22 -12.13
CA PRO A 135 5.69 2.20 -13.06
C PRO A 135 4.82 3.45 -13.18
N LEU A 136 3.50 3.26 -13.25
CA LEU A 136 2.54 4.37 -13.33
C LEU A 136 2.44 5.15 -12.02
N ALA A 137 2.54 4.48 -10.87
CA ALA A 137 2.60 5.13 -9.57
C ALA A 137 3.82 6.05 -9.46
N LEU A 138 5.00 5.57 -9.86
CA LEU A 138 6.23 6.36 -9.85
C LEU A 138 6.18 7.53 -10.84
N ALA A 139 5.68 7.32 -12.06
CA ALA A 139 5.49 8.39 -13.04
C ALA A 139 4.51 9.45 -12.53
N THR A 140 3.43 9.04 -11.85
CA THR A 140 2.46 9.94 -11.24
C THR A 140 3.09 10.75 -10.11
N LEU A 141 3.90 10.13 -9.24
CA LEU A 141 4.63 10.84 -8.20
C LEU A 141 5.62 11.84 -8.79
N GLN A 142 6.40 11.42 -9.79
CA GLN A 142 7.40 12.29 -10.41
C GLN A 142 6.77 13.49 -11.13
N SER A 143 5.69 13.26 -11.88
CA SER A 143 4.89 14.35 -12.48
C SER A 143 4.36 15.32 -11.43
N PHE A 144 3.91 14.81 -10.28
CA PHE A 144 3.45 15.66 -9.18
C PHE A 144 4.59 16.48 -8.61
N LEU A 145 5.70 15.88 -8.24
CA LEU A 145 6.84 16.57 -7.63
C LEU A 145 7.43 17.65 -8.54
N ASN A 146 7.57 17.36 -9.83
CA ASN A 146 8.24 18.24 -10.77
C ASN A 146 7.37 19.40 -11.28
N ALA A 147 6.04 19.21 -11.35
CA ALA A 147 5.16 20.21 -11.98
C ALA A 147 3.88 20.47 -11.18
N ARG A 148 3.02 19.47 -11.01
CA ARG A 148 1.65 19.67 -10.47
C ARG A 148 1.63 20.19 -9.03
N SER A 149 2.64 19.86 -8.23
CA SER A 149 2.76 20.32 -6.85
C SER A 149 2.93 21.85 -6.70
N LEU A 150 3.34 22.56 -7.75
CA LEU A 150 3.38 24.03 -7.77
C LEU A 150 1.99 24.64 -7.49
N GLY A 151 0.94 24.03 -8.02
CA GLY A 151 -0.45 24.44 -7.84
C GLY A 151 -1.17 23.77 -6.66
N TYR A 152 -0.50 22.87 -5.94
CA TYR A 152 -1.17 22.04 -4.92
C TYR A 152 -1.87 22.88 -3.85
N ARG A 153 -1.13 23.83 -3.25
CA ARG A 153 -1.69 24.75 -2.25
C ARG A 153 -2.59 25.77 -2.94
N GLY A 154 -3.89 25.59 -2.84
CA GLY A 154 -4.91 26.41 -3.48
C GLY A 154 -5.70 25.67 -4.56
N GLY A 155 -5.07 24.73 -5.30
CA GLY A 155 -5.74 23.97 -6.34
C GLY A 155 -6.51 22.75 -5.85
N ILE A 156 -6.17 22.21 -4.67
CA ILE A 156 -6.79 20.97 -4.14
C ILE A 156 -8.24 21.13 -3.69
N SER A 157 -8.68 22.36 -3.44
CA SER A 157 -10.01 22.64 -2.91
C SER A 157 -11.09 22.84 -4.00
N SER A 158 -10.68 22.91 -5.27
CA SER A 158 -11.60 23.05 -6.39
C SER A 158 -11.64 21.79 -7.25
N PRO A 159 -12.81 21.23 -7.55
CA PRO A 159 -12.94 20.08 -8.45
C PRO A 159 -12.43 20.38 -9.87
N LEU A 160 -12.41 21.64 -10.28
CA LEU A 160 -11.92 22.05 -11.60
C LEU A 160 -10.39 22.00 -11.71
N SER A 161 -9.66 22.36 -10.65
CA SER A 161 -8.20 22.39 -10.66
C SER A 161 -7.56 21.15 -9.99
N ALA A 162 -8.31 20.40 -9.20
CA ALA A 162 -7.81 19.25 -8.48
C ALA A 162 -7.17 18.16 -9.39
N PRO A 163 -7.70 17.85 -10.58
CA PRO A 163 -7.07 16.88 -11.49
C PRO A 163 -5.62 17.22 -11.83
N ASP A 164 -5.30 18.52 -11.97
CA ASP A 164 -3.99 19.02 -12.38
C ASP A 164 -3.11 19.46 -11.21
N ALA A 165 -3.68 19.67 -10.03
CA ALA A 165 -2.96 20.12 -8.84
C ALA A 165 -2.74 19.00 -7.80
N CYS A 166 -3.63 18.01 -7.70
CA CYS A 166 -3.52 16.92 -6.74
C CYS A 166 -2.45 15.90 -7.11
N SER A 167 -1.95 15.19 -6.09
CA SER A 167 -0.95 14.13 -6.29
C SER A 167 -1.48 12.95 -7.10
N ARG A 168 -2.78 12.64 -6.98
CA ARG A 168 -3.45 11.48 -7.58
C ARG A 168 -2.84 10.13 -7.18
N LEU A 169 -2.26 10.06 -5.99
CA LEU A 169 -1.59 8.86 -5.48
C LEU A 169 -2.48 7.94 -4.65
N SER A 170 -3.67 8.38 -4.24
CA SER A 170 -4.54 7.62 -3.32
C SER A 170 -4.82 6.19 -3.80
N ALA A 171 -5.17 6.00 -5.07
CA ALA A 171 -5.40 4.68 -5.63
C ALA A 171 -4.14 3.80 -5.61
N TYR A 172 -2.97 4.37 -5.90
CA TYR A 172 -1.70 3.64 -5.89
C TYR A 172 -1.24 3.27 -4.48
N LEU A 173 -1.50 4.13 -3.50
CA LEU A 173 -1.24 3.85 -2.08
C LEU A 173 -2.18 2.77 -1.57
N ALA A 174 -3.49 2.89 -1.83
CA ALA A 174 -4.50 1.92 -1.40
C ALA A 174 -4.22 0.50 -1.93
N TRP A 175 -3.71 0.39 -3.15
CA TRP A 175 -3.38 -0.90 -3.77
C TRP A 175 -1.90 -1.31 -3.65
N GLY A 176 -1.13 -0.63 -2.82
CA GLY A 176 0.27 -0.96 -2.58
C GLY A 176 1.19 -0.88 -3.81
N CYS A 177 0.80 -0.13 -4.85
CA CYS A 177 1.64 0.11 -6.03
C CYS A 177 2.89 0.94 -5.68
N ILE A 178 2.77 1.79 -4.67
CA ILE A 178 3.84 2.58 -4.05
C ILE A 178 3.56 2.65 -2.55
N SER A 179 4.59 2.65 -1.72
CA SER A 179 4.40 2.79 -0.27
C SER A 179 4.31 4.27 0.15
N MET A 180 3.63 4.52 1.27
CA MET A 180 3.59 5.85 1.89
C MET A 180 5.01 6.35 2.19
N ARG A 181 5.87 5.49 2.72
CA ARG A 181 7.27 5.80 3.01
C ARG A 181 8.04 6.27 1.78
N GLU A 182 7.87 5.59 0.65
CA GLU A 182 8.46 6.01 -0.62
C GLU A 182 8.01 7.42 -1.02
N VAL A 183 6.71 7.67 -0.96
CA VAL A 183 6.15 9.00 -1.30
C VAL A 183 6.72 10.09 -0.41
N VAL A 184 6.79 9.87 0.90
CA VAL A 184 7.34 10.83 1.86
C VAL A 184 8.82 11.09 1.61
N GLN A 185 9.63 10.02 1.47
CA GLN A 185 11.07 10.15 1.27
C GLN A 185 11.41 10.83 -0.06
N HIS A 186 10.75 10.46 -1.16
CA HIS A 186 10.92 11.14 -2.45
C HIS A 186 10.50 12.61 -2.38
N THR A 187 9.41 12.92 -1.69
CA THR A 187 8.97 14.31 -1.53
C THR A 187 9.99 15.13 -0.74
N ARG A 188 10.52 14.59 0.36
CA ARG A 188 11.56 15.27 1.18
C ARG A 188 12.86 15.46 0.40
N ALA A 189 13.31 14.44 -0.32
CA ALA A 189 14.50 14.51 -1.16
C ALA A 189 14.33 15.59 -2.26
N HIS A 190 13.18 15.63 -2.92
CA HIS A 190 12.87 16.66 -3.91
C HIS A 190 12.87 18.07 -3.29
N MET A 191 12.26 18.25 -2.12
CA MET A 191 12.25 19.52 -1.41
C MET A 191 13.66 20.01 -1.05
N ALA A 192 14.57 19.10 -0.69
CA ALA A 192 15.96 19.44 -0.37
C ALA A 192 16.75 19.95 -1.59
N GLN A 193 16.38 19.49 -2.79
CA GLN A 193 17.03 19.90 -4.05
C GLN A 193 16.47 21.20 -4.63
N LEU A 194 15.35 21.70 -4.12
CA LEU A 194 14.76 22.95 -4.62
C LEU A 194 15.67 24.16 -4.32
N PRO A 195 15.79 25.13 -5.25
CA PRO A 195 16.58 26.33 -5.03
C PRO A 195 15.96 27.19 -3.91
N PRO A 196 16.75 28.00 -3.19
CA PRO A 196 16.28 28.83 -2.06
C PRO A 196 15.02 29.65 -2.39
N GLN A 197 14.91 30.15 -3.61
CA GLN A 197 13.82 31.00 -4.09
C GLN A 197 12.50 30.26 -4.27
N ALA A 198 12.48 28.92 -4.31
CA ALA A 198 11.29 28.09 -4.51
C ALA A 198 10.42 27.99 -3.23
N SER A 199 10.24 29.07 -2.49
CA SER A 199 9.49 29.10 -1.22
C SER A 199 8.04 28.64 -1.37
N ARG A 200 7.36 29.09 -2.43
CA ARG A 200 5.97 28.68 -2.76
C ARG A 200 5.88 27.20 -3.04
N HIS A 201 6.80 26.64 -3.79
CA HIS A 201 6.84 25.21 -4.10
C HIS A 201 7.07 24.37 -2.84
N ARG A 202 8.05 24.77 -2.00
CA ARG A 202 8.26 24.12 -0.69
C ARG A 202 7.03 24.18 0.20
N ALA A 203 6.30 25.29 0.23
CA ALA A 203 5.07 25.40 1.00
C ALA A 203 3.98 24.44 0.50
N SER A 204 3.86 24.27 -0.81
CA SER A 204 2.93 23.30 -1.41
C SER A 204 3.31 21.87 -1.06
N LEU A 205 4.59 21.49 -1.12
CA LEU A 205 5.05 20.15 -0.78
C LEU A 205 4.94 19.85 0.73
N ARG A 206 5.14 20.86 1.60
CA ARG A 206 4.86 20.73 3.04
C ARG A 206 3.37 20.47 3.29
N ALA A 207 2.49 21.21 2.58
CA ALA A 207 1.05 20.99 2.67
C ALA A 207 0.67 19.59 2.18
N PHE A 208 1.34 19.07 1.14
CA PHE A 208 1.15 17.70 0.68
C PHE A 208 1.57 16.68 1.75
N ILE A 209 2.77 16.81 2.34
CA ILE A 209 3.21 15.91 3.43
C ILE A 209 2.22 15.95 4.59
N SER A 210 1.72 17.15 4.96
CA SER A 210 0.70 17.29 6.00
C SER A 210 -0.59 16.51 5.69
N ARG A 211 -0.95 16.33 4.42
CA ARG A 211 -2.11 15.49 4.03
C ARG A 211 -1.81 14.01 4.11
N LEU A 212 -0.56 13.61 3.92
CA LEU A 212 -0.16 12.20 4.04
C LEU A 212 -0.30 11.65 5.47
N TYR A 213 -0.29 12.52 6.49
CA TYR A 213 -0.59 12.11 7.86
C TYR A 213 -2.02 11.57 8.05
N TRP A 214 -2.94 11.91 7.16
CA TRP A 214 -4.35 11.51 7.25
C TRP A 214 -4.69 10.29 6.39
N HIS A 215 -3.69 9.67 5.80
CA HIS A 215 -3.88 8.53 4.88
C HIS A 215 -3.91 7.19 5.59
#